data_1422aa3c49bbc310d6ccc8f3e275ed45
#
_entry.id   1422aa3c49bbc310d6ccc8f3e275ed45
#
_cell.length_a   1.000
_cell.length_b   1.000
_cell.length_c   1.000
_cell.angle_alpha   90.00
_cell.angle_beta   90.00
_cell.angle_gamma   90.00
#
_symmetry.space_group_name_H-M   'P 1'
#
loop_
_entity.id
_entity.type
_entity.pdbx_description
1 polymer ?
#
loop_
_entity_poly.entity_id
_entity_poly.type
_entity_poly.pdbx_seq_one_letter_code
_entity_poly.pdbx_strand_id
1 'polypeptide(L)'
;MEEPEEDTSDLYTTVELEYLLNQALDKLPEQISSTFRSNRFDGKTYTEIAEEKNISVKTVESYMTKALKHLRVELKDYLPFFIGFLY
;
A
#
# COMPACT_ATOMS: atom_id res chain seq x y z
N MET A 1 -13.61 14.69 -28.91
CA MET A 1 -13.27 14.28 -28.35
C MET A 1 -12.93 14.62 -27.66
N GLU A 2 -12.79 14.44 -27.03
CA GLU A 2 -12.47 14.55 -26.29
C GLU A 2 -11.83 14.11 -25.70
N GLU A 3 -11.34 14.55 -25.65
CA GLU A 3 -10.62 14.06 -25.01
C GLU A 3 -10.80 14.05 -23.92
N PRO A 4 -10.64 13.39 -23.55
CA PRO A 4 -10.89 13.18 -22.26
C PRO A 4 -9.99 13.89 -21.49
N GLU A 5 -10.35 14.31 -20.56
CA GLU A 5 -9.56 14.81 -19.69
C GLU A 5 -8.62 13.89 -19.39
N GLU A 6 -7.55 14.21 -19.07
CA GLU A 6 -6.68 13.30 -18.81
C GLU A 6 -7.06 12.50 -17.72
N ASP A 7 -6.98 11.27 -17.88
CA ASP A 7 -7.07 10.31 -16.86
C ASP A 7 -5.72 10.31 -16.19
N THR A 8 -5.69 10.51 -14.90
CA THR A 8 -4.41 10.57 -14.20
C THR A 8 -3.63 9.28 -14.34
N SER A 9 -4.31 8.16 -14.58
CA SER A 9 -3.60 6.90 -14.75
C SER A 9 -2.77 6.89 -16.02
N ASP A 10 -2.98 7.85 -16.94
CA ASP A 10 -2.18 7.93 -18.14
C ASP A 10 -0.80 8.51 -17.91
N LEU A 11 -0.59 9.15 -16.75
CA LEU A 11 0.70 9.76 -16.45
C LEU A 11 1.75 8.76 -15.99
N TYR A 12 1.30 7.63 -15.44
CA TYR A 12 2.20 6.61 -14.94
C TYR A 12 1.67 5.25 -15.30
N THR A 13 2.56 4.34 -15.68
CA THR A 13 2.15 2.96 -15.93
C THR A 13 1.99 2.23 -14.62
N THR A 14 1.32 1.08 -14.68
CA THR A 14 1.18 0.22 -13.51
C THR A 14 2.54 -0.19 -12.97
N VAL A 15 3.48 -0.48 -13.87
CA VAL A 15 4.83 -0.88 -13.47
C VAL A 15 5.52 0.25 -12.72
N GLU A 16 5.37 1.48 -13.20
CA GLU A 16 5.98 2.63 -12.53
C GLU A 16 5.40 2.85 -11.15
N LEU A 17 4.08 2.71 -11.01
CA LEU A 17 3.42 2.88 -9.73
C LEU A 17 3.82 1.78 -8.75
N GLU A 18 3.94 0.53 -9.25
CA GLU A 18 4.41 -0.57 -8.41
C GLU A 18 5.82 -0.33 -7.93
N TYR A 19 6.67 0.19 -8.80
CA TYR A 19 8.04 0.49 -8.42
C TYR A 19 8.09 1.52 -7.30
N LEU A 20 7.32 2.60 -7.43
CA LEU A 20 7.27 3.64 -6.41
C LEU A 20 6.75 3.08 -5.08
N LEU A 21 5.72 2.26 -5.15
CA LEU A 21 5.15 1.65 -3.96
C LEU A 21 6.16 0.75 -3.27
N ASN A 22 6.85 -0.10 -4.03
CA ASN A 22 7.83 -1.00 -3.44
C ASN A 22 9.02 -0.25 -2.86
N GLN A 23 9.46 0.82 -3.51
CA GLN A 23 10.50 1.68 -2.97
C GLN A 23 10.11 2.22 -1.60
N ALA A 24 8.87 2.69 -1.48
CA ALA A 24 8.38 3.24 -0.21
C ALA A 24 8.26 2.15 0.85
N LEU A 25 7.76 0.98 0.46
CA LEU A 25 7.63 -0.15 1.40
C LEU A 25 8.97 -0.64 1.91
N ASP A 26 10.00 -0.59 1.07
CA ASP A 26 11.31 -1.07 1.46
C ASP A 26 11.95 -0.21 2.55
N LYS A 27 11.42 0.99 2.79
CA LYS A 27 11.92 1.85 3.86
C LYS A 27 11.31 1.51 5.21
N LEU A 28 10.32 0.64 5.24
CA LEU A 28 9.66 0.22 6.48
C LEU A 28 10.33 -1.01 7.06
N PRO A 29 10.22 -1.19 8.39
CA PRO A 29 10.66 -2.45 8.98
C PRO A 29 9.97 -3.64 8.31
N GLU A 30 10.68 -4.75 8.21
CA GLU A 30 10.19 -5.92 7.49
C GLU A 30 8.82 -6.39 7.97
N GLN A 31 8.59 -6.41 9.27
CA GLN A 31 7.30 -6.89 9.79
C GLN A 31 6.13 -6.02 9.35
N ILE A 32 6.36 -4.73 9.23
CA ILE A 32 5.31 -3.81 8.81
C ILE A 32 5.08 -3.93 7.31
N SER A 33 6.16 -3.94 6.53
CA SER A 33 6.01 -4.00 5.09
C SER A 33 5.43 -5.34 4.65
N SER A 34 5.85 -6.46 5.26
CA SER A 34 5.31 -7.77 4.89
C SER A 34 3.83 -7.89 5.27
N THR A 35 3.43 -7.28 6.38
CA THR A 35 2.03 -7.27 6.78
C THR A 35 1.18 -6.52 5.76
N PHE A 36 1.66 -5.36 5.34
CA PHE A 36 0.96 -4.58 4.35
C PHE A 36 0.82 -5.35 3.04
N ARG A 37 1.90 -5.99 2.58
CA ARG A 37 1.88 -6.76 1.35
C ARG A 37 0.92 -7.95 1.43
N SER A 38 0.91 -8.64 2.57
CA SER A 38 0.00 -9.77 2.74
C SER A 38 -1.45 -9.34 2.60
N ASN A 39 -1.80 -8.19 3.16
CA ASN A 39 -3.17 -7.72 3.09
C ASN A 39 -3.52 -7.16 1.72
N ARG A 40 -2.71 -6.25 1.20
CA ARG A 40 -3.08 -5.51 0.00
C ARG A 40 -2.71 -6.22 -1.29
N PHE A 41 -1.65 -7.01 -1.30
CA PHE A 41 -1.25 -7.74 -2.50
C PHE A 41 -1.84 -9.14 -2.51
N ASP A 42 -1.79 -9.83 -1.38
CA ASP A 42 -2.22 -11.22 -1.31
C ASP A 42 -3.67 -11.40 -0.90
N GLY A 43 -4.32 -10.33 -0.50
CA GLY A 43 -5.75 -10.37 -0.17
C GLY A 43 -6.08 -11.06 1.14
N LYS A 44 -5.11 -11.19 2.03
CA LYS A 44 -5.34 -11.87 3.30
C LYS A 44 -6.03 -10.94 4.30
N THR A 45 -6.89 -11.53 5.13
CA THR A 45 -7.55 -10.74 6.17
C THR A 45 -6.58 -10.51 7.33
N TYR A 46 -6.92 -9.56 8.19
CA TYR A 46 -6.12 -9.29 9.38
C TYR A 46 -6.03 -10.53 10.27
N THR A 47 -7.13 -11.28 10.38
CA THR A 47 -7.14 -12.50 11.18
C THR A 47 -6.17 -13.52 10.60
N GLU A 48 -6.19 -13.70 9.29
CA GLU A 48 -5.29 -14.65 8.64
C GLU A 48 -3.83 -14.27 8.85
N ILE A 49 -3.53 -12.97 8.70
CA ILE A 49 -2.17 -12.48 8.88
C ILE A 49 -1.72 -12.67 10.33
N ALA A 50 -2.61 -12.38 11.27
CA ALA A 50 -2.31 -12.54 12.68
C ALA A 50 -1.96 -13.98 13.00
N GLU A 51 -2.71 -14.92 12.46
CA GLU A 51 -2.46 -16.35 12.66
C GLU A 51 -1.13 -16.76 12.04
N GLU A 52 -0.87 -16.33 10.82
CA GLU A 52 0.35 -16.73 10.14
C GLU A 52 1.60 -16.19 10.83
N LYS A 53 1.52 -14.98 11.34
CA LYS A 53 2.67 -14.34 11.98
C LYS A 53 2.73 -14.59 13.47
N ASN A 54 1.71 -15.25 14.01
CA ASN A 54 1.62 -15.54 15.44
C ASN A 54 1.66 -14.25 16.26
N ILE A 55 0.85 -13.29 15.86
CA ILE A 55 0.69 -12.01 16.54
C ILE A 55 -0.80 -11.74 16.69
N SER A 56 -1.16 -10.73 17.47
CA SER A 56 -2.55 -10.38 17.65
C SER A 56 -3.09 -9.59 16.47
N VAL A 57 -4.41 -9.62 16.29
CA VAL A 57 -5.06 -8.81 15.27
C VAL A 57 -4.78 -7.32 15.54
N LYS A 58 -4.73 -6.95 16.81
CA LYS A 58 -4.44 -5.57 17.18
C LYS A 58 -3.05 -5.15 16.70
N THR A 59 -2.09 -6.06 16.77
CA THR A 59 -0.75 -5.79 16.27
C THR A 59 -0.78 -5.62 14.75
N VAL A 60 -1.57 -6.44 14.05
CA VAL A 60 -1.73 -6.31 12.61
C VAL A 60 -2.30 -4.92 12.28
N GLU A 61 -3.34 -4.51 13.02
CA GLU A 61 -3.93 -3.19 12.83
C GLU A 61 -2.90 -2.07 13.01
N SER A 62 -2.08 -2.20 14.04
CA SER A 62 -1.02 -1.22 14.29
C SER A 62 -0.03 -1.17 13.13
N TYR A 63 0.39 -2.31 12.64
CA TYR A 63 1.31 -2.38 11.51
C TYR A 63 0.70 -1.73 10.27
N MET A 64 -0.59 -2.02 9.99
CA MET A 64 -1.25 -1.45 8.84
C MET A 64 -1.39 0.08 8.96
N THR A 65 -1.71 0.55 10.16
CA THR A 65 -1.79 1.99 10.40
C THR A 65 -0.46 2.67 10.13
N LYS A 66 0.62 2.08 10.62
CA LYS A 66 1.95 2.64 10.41
C LYS A 66 2.35 2.61 8.95
N ALA A 67 2.04 1.50 8.27
CA ALA A 67 2.37 1.39 6.86
C ALA A 67 1.63 2.44 6.04
N LEU A 68 0.32 2.57 6.27
CA LEU A 68 -0.48 3.53 5.51
C LEU A 68 -0.03 4.96 5.75
N LYS A 69 0.29 5.30 7.00
CA LYS A 69 0.76 6.64 7.31
C LYS A 69 2.07 6.94 6.58
N HIS A 70 3.00 5.99 6.61
CA HIS A 70 4.28 6.14 5.93
C HIS A 70 4.09 6.29 4.42
N LEU A 71 3.24 5.45 3.83
CA LEU A 71 3.04 5.47 2.40
C LEU A 71 2.37 6.76 1.93
N ARG A 72 1.43 7.29 2.71
CA ARG A 72 0.79 8.54 2.34
C ARG A 72 1.77 9.70 2.32
N VAL A 73 2.77 9.67 3.20
CA VAL A 73 3.81 10.69 3.20
C VAL A 73 4.80 10.49 2.07
N GLU A 74 5.28 9.24 1.92
CA GLU A 74 6.28 8.95 0.88
C GLU A 74 5.73 9.14 -0.53
N LEU A 75 4.45 8.84 -0.72
CA LEU A 75 3.82 8.88 -2.04
C LEU A 75 2.86 10.05 -2.19
N LYS A 76 3.06 11.11 -1.40
CA LYS A 76 2.09 12.20 -1.35
C LYS A 76 1.82 12.83 -2.71
N ASP A 77 2.82 12.87 -3.56
CA ASP A 77 2.66 13.48 -4.89
C ASP A 77 1.98 12.54 -5.87
N TYR A 78 1.76 11.29 -5.47
CA TYR A 78 1.17 10.27 -6.32
C TYR A 78 -0.14 9.73 -5.76
N LEU A 79 -0.68 10.36 -4.70
CA LEU A 79 -1.88 9.85 -4.05
C LEU A 79 -3.08 9.63 -4.97
N PRO A 80 -3.33 10.50 -5.96
CA PRO A 80 -4.45 10.24 -6.85
C PRO A 80 -4.39 8.89 -7.55
N PHE A 81 -3.18 8.35 -7.73
CA PHE A 81 -2.99 7.06 -8.40
C PHE A 81 -3.17 5.88 -7.45
N PHE A 82 -3.20 6.13 -6.13
CA PHE A 82 -3.28 5.09 -5.13
C PHE A 82 -4.51 5.21 -4.24
N ILE A 83 -5.49 6.04 -4.63
CA ILE A 83 -6.58 6.36 -3.74
C ILE A 83 -7.32 5.14 -3.21
N GLY A 84 -7.66 4.20 -4.07
CA GLY A 84 -8.37 3.00 -3.63
C GLY A 84 -7.47 1.99 -2.92
N PHE A 85 -6.17 2.21 -2.93
CA PHE A 85 -5.21 1.26 -2.36
C PHE A 85 -4.70 1.70 -1.00
N LEU A 86 -4.56 3.01 -0.77
CA LEU A 86 -4.01 3.53 0.48
C LEU A 86 -5.08 4.10 1.42
N TYR A 87 -6.30 4.18 0.95
CA TYR A 87 -7.44 4.64 1.74
C TYR A 87 -8.54 3.60 1.72
#